data_7ff1eafd7d39a572a6ec8baa772ebbe0
#
_entry.id   7ff1eafd7d39a572a6ec8baa772ebbe0
#
_cell.length_a   1.000
_cell.length_b   1.000
_cell.length_c   1.000
_cell.angle_alpha   90.00
_cell.angle_beta   90.00
_cell.angle_gamma   90.00
#
_symmetry.space_group_name_H-M   'P 1'
#
loop_
_entity.id
_entity.type
_entity.pdbx_description
1 polymer ?
#
loop_
_entity_poly.entity_id
_entity_poly.type
_entity_poly.pdbx_seq_one_letter_code
_entity_poly.pdbx_strand_id
1 'polypeptide(L)'
;MSSNNSLKKELVLQNTNGLHVRPASIFVQTALSFDADISVTNMSTGQSSDGKSVMGMLMLAAPKGTALLIETKGEDCEAAMATLEELINRGFDEE
;
A
#
# COMPACT_ATOMS: atom_id res chain seq x y z
N MET A 1 -19.12 4.89 19.41
CA MET A 1 -18.60 4.78 19.07
C MET A 1 -18.22 4.30 18.22
N SER A 2 -18.25 4.22 17.64
CA SER A 2 -17.86 3.65 16.93
C SER A 2 -16.88 3.61 16.45
N SER A 3 -16.40 3.42 16.39
CA SER A 3 -15.30 3.44 15.98
C SER A 3 -15.10 3.00 14.72
N ASN A 4 -14.75 3.74 13.94
CA ASN A 4 -14.34 3.42 12.75
C ASN A 4 -13.01 2.99 12.80
N ASN A 5 -12.66 1.80 12.77
CA ASN A 5 -11.31 1.30 12.70
C ASN A 5 -10.85 1.36 11.25
N SER A 6 -10.66 2.57 10.78
CA SER A 6 -10.15 2.73 9.42
C SER A 6 -9.26 3.97 9.33
N LEU A 7 -8.25 3.88 8.47
CA LEU A 7 -7.30 4.96 8.22
C LEU A 7 -7.06 5.10 6.73
N LYS A 8 -6.76 6.32 6.31
CA LYS A 8 -6.36 6.61 4.94
C LYS A 8 -5.13 7.47 4.98
N LYS A 9 -4.18 7.20 4.09
CA LYS A 9 -2.99 8.01 4.01
C LYS A 9 -2.46 8.01 2.59
N GLU A 10 -2.03 9.17 2.12
CA GLU A 10 -1.45 9.30 0.80
C GLU A 10 0.06 9.20 0.94
N LEU A 11 0.68 8.29 0.24
CA LEU A 11 2.11 8.05 0.33
C LEU A 11 2.69 8.02 -1.08
N VAL A 12 3.90 8.56 -1.23
CA VAL A 12 4.53 8.67 -2.54
C VAL A 12 5.57 7.58 -2.72
N LEU A 13 5.51 6.88 -3.86
CA LEU A 13 6.49 5.85 -4.17
C LEU A 13 7.87 6.47 -4.33
N GLN A 14 8.84 5.93 -3.58
CA GLN A 14 10.19 6.48 -3.52
C GLN A 14 11.21 5.70 -4.35
N ASN A 15 10.95 4.44 -4.62
CA ASN A 15 11.93 3.59 -5.28
C ASN A 15 11.94 3.80 -6.79
N THR A 16 13.12 3.65 -7.36
CA THR A 16 13.39 4.02 -8.76
C THR A 16 12.43 3.38 -9.76
N ASN A 17 12.13 2.12 -9.60
CA ASN A 17 11.31 1.40 -10.57
C ASN A 17 9.83 1.35 -10.19
N GLY A 18 9.44 2.08 -9.15
CA GLY A 18 8.04 2.13 -8.76
C GLY A 18 7.52 0.78 -8.29
N LEU A 19 6.24 0.54 -8.53
CA LEU A 19 5.55 -0.63 -8.00
C LEU A 19 5.66 -1.82 -8.95
N HIS A 20 6.89 -2.32 -9.15
CA HIS A 20 7.10 -3.49 -9.98
C HIS A 20 7.00 -4.77 -9.13
N VAL A 21 7.39 -5.92 -9.67
CA VAL A 21 7.10 -7.22 -9.04
C VAL A 21 7.63 -7.33 -7.62
N ARG A 22 8.88 -6.94 -7.39
CA ARG A 22 9.48 -7.11 -6.07
C ARG A 22 8.80 -6.26 -5.00
N PRO A 23 8.65 -4.95 -5.18
CA PRO A 23 7.94 -4.14 -4.17
C PRO A 23 6.48 -4.56 -4.01
N ALA A 24 5.81 -4.93 -5.10
CA ALA A 24 4.42 -5.38 -5.00
C ALA A 24 4.33 -6.64 -4.16
N SER A 25 5.26 -7.58 -4.34
CA SER A 25 5.27 -8.81 -3.55
C SER A 25 5.57 -8.53 -2.09
N ILE A 26 6.51 -7.65 -1.81
CA ILE A 26 6.85 -7.29 -0.43
C ILE A 26 5.66 -6.61 0.24
N PHE A 27 5.01 -5.69 -0.48
CA PHE A 27 3.82 -5.01 0.06
C PHE A 27 2.74 -6.02 0.42
N VAL A 28 2.44 -6.94 -0.51
CA VAL A 28 1.37 -7.92 -0.31
C VAL A 28 1.70 -8.85 0.85
N GLN A 29 2.96 -9.34 0.93
CA GLN A 29 3.34 -10.22 2.02
C GLN A 29 3.21 -9.51 3.36
N THR A 30 3.59 -8.25 3.42
CA THR A 30 3.44 -7.45 4.63
C THR A 30 1.97 -7.26 4.96
N ALA A 31 1.16 -6.93 3.95
CA ALA A 31 -0.28 -6.72 4.14
C ALA A 31 -0.97 -7.98 4.64
N LEU A 32 -0.52 -9.14 4.17
CA LEU A 32 -1.13 -10.42 4.58
C LEU A 32 -0.88 -10.75 6.04
N SER A 33 0.08 -10.12 6.68
CA SER A 33 0.33 -10.36 8.09
C SER A 33 -0.66 -9.62 9.00
N PHE A 34 -1.54 -8.81 8.42
CA PHE A 34 -2.56 -8.08 9.18
C PHE A 34 -3.95 -8.56 8.79
N ASP A 35 -4.87 -8.53 9.75
CA ASP A 35 -6.26 -8.89 9.48
C ASP A 35 -7.02 -7.78 8.78
N ALA A 36 -6.57 -6.55 8.91
CA ALA A 36 -7.25 -5.41 8.31
C ALA A 36 -7.41 -5.58 6.80
N ASP A 37 -8.50 -5.06 6.27
CA ASP A 37 -8.66 -4.94 4.82
C ASP A 37 -7.78 -3.79 4.36
N ILE A 38 -7.03 -4.00 3.30
CA ILE A 38 -6.09 -2.99 2.81
C ILE A 38 -6.37 -2.75 1.34
N SER A 39 -6.55 -1.49 0.97
CA SER A 39 -6.73 -1.13 -0.43
C SER A 39 -5.73 -0.06 -0.82
N VAL A 40 -5.37 -0.04 -2.09
CA VAL A 40 -4.39 0.89 -2.63
C VAL A 40 -4.95 1.51 -3.90
N THR A 41 -4.92 2.83 -3.98
CA THR A 41 -5.41 3.54 -5.15
C THR A 41 -4.27 4.35 -5.75
N ASN A 42 -4.09 4.22 -7.06
CA ASN A 42 -3.16 5.07 -7.81
C ASN A 42 -3.86 6.41 -8.02
N MET A 43 -3.38 7.45 -7.36
CA MET A 43 -4.05 8.74 -7.38
C MET A 43 -3.96 9.42 -8.75
N SER A 44 -3.02 9.01 -9.59
CA SER A 44 -2.90 9.57 -10.94
C SER A 44 -3.96 9.03 -11.88
N THR A 45 -4.36 7.77 -11.70
CA THR A 45 -5.31 7.12 -12.61
C THR A 45 -6.68 6.87 -12.00
N GLY A 46 -6.75 6.86 -10.67
CA GLY A 46 -7.98 6.51 -9.96
C GLY A 46 -8.22 5.03 -9.82
N GLN A 47 -7.29 4.20 -10.33
CA GLN A 47 -7.46 2.76 -10.28
C GLN A 47 -7.09 2.23 -8.91
N SER A 48 -7.86 1.27 -8.40
CA SER A 48 -7.64 0.72 -7.07
C SER A 48 -7.40 -0.78 -7.13
N SER A 49 -6.75 -1.29 -6.09
CA SER A 49 -6.49 -2.72 -5.95
C SER A 49 -6.58 -3.13 -4.49
N ASP A 50 -6.88 -4.39 -4.28
CA ASP A 50 -6.73 -5.01 -2.97
C ASP A 50 -5.23 -5.05 -2.65
N GLY A 51 -4.85 -4.55 -1.50
CA GLY A 51 -3.44 -4.54 -1.07
C GLY A 51 -2.89 -5.92 -0.79
N LYS A 52 -3.73 -6.96 -0.84
CA LYS A 52 -3.31 -8.33 -0.62
C LYS A 52 -3.27 -9.14 -1.93
N SER A 53 -3.30 -8.44 -3.08
CA SER A 53 -3.24 -9.08 -4.39
C SER A 53 -2.04 -8.57 -5.16
N VAL A 54 -1.06 -9.43 -5.41
CA VAL A 54 0.13 -9.04 -6.18
C VAL A 54 -0.27 -8.60 -7.59
N MET A 55 -1.13 -9.40 -8.23
CA MET A 55 -1.56 -9.08 -9.60
C MET A 55 -2.27 -7.72 -9.65
N GLY A 56 -3.17 -7.49 -8.68
CA GLY A 56 -3.88 -6.22 -8.63
C GLY A 56 -2.93 -5.05 -8.41
N MET A 57 -1.95 -5.21 -7.54
CA MET A 57 -0.97 -4.16 -7.29
C MET A 57 -0.16 -3.84 -8.54
N LEU A 58 0.23 -4.87 -9.30
CA LEU A 58 0.98 -4.67 -10.54
C LEU A 58 0.15 -3.93 -11.58
N MET A 59 -1.15 -4.19 -11.60
CA MET A 59 -2.02 -3.54 -12.57
C MET A 59 -2.21 -2.06 -12.30
N LEU A 60 -1.81 -1.57 -11.13
CA LEU A 60 -1.83 -0.14 -10.86
C LEU A 60 -0.79 0.60 -11.68
N ALA A 61 0.23 -0.10 -12.15
CA ALA A 61 1.27 0.44 -13.04
C ALA A 61 1.83 1.78 -12.53
N ALA A 62 2.16 1.84 -11.26
CA ALA A 62 2.56 3.10 -10.64
C ALA A 62 4.07 3.29 -10.66
N PRO A 63 4.58 4.31 -11.38
CA PRO A 63 6.01 4.58 -11.40
C PRO A 63 6.44 5.36 -10.17
N LYS A 64 7.76 5.55 -10.04
CA LYS A 64 8.32 6.39 -8.98
C LYS A 64 7.63 7.75 -8.99
N GLY A 65 7.35 8.26 -7.81
CA GLY A 65 6.73 9.56 -7.67
C GLY A 65 5.21 9.55 -7.66
N THR A 66 4.60 8.39 -7.93
CA THR A 66 3.14 8.30 -7.91
C THR A 66 2.66 8.34 -6.47
N ALA A 67 1.62 9.13 -6.22
CA ALA A 67 0.96 9.13 -4.92
C ALA A 67 -0.02 7.97 -4.88
N LEU A 68 0.10 7.15 -3.85
CA LEU A 68 -0.81 6.05 -3.61
C LEU A 68 -1.65 6.37 -2.38
N LEU A 69 -2.95 6.17 -2.48
CA LEU A 69 -3.81 6.29 -1.30
C LEU A 69 -3.93 4.91 -0.69
N ILE A 70 -3.39 4.75 0.52
CA ILE A 70 -3.48 3.50 1.25
C ILE A 70 -4.62 3.62 2.24
N GLU A 71 -5.47 2.62 2.26
CA GLU A 71 -6.60 2.59 3.15
C GLU A 71 -6.56 1.29 3.92
N THR A 72 -6.62 1.36 5.26
CA THR A 72 -6.64 0.16 6.10
C THR A 72 -7.89 0.21 6.96
N LYS A 73 -8.55 -0.95 7.11
CA LYS A 73 -9.81 -1.02 7.85
C LYS A 73 -9.87 -2.32 8.64
N GLY A 74 -10.07 -2.21 9.94
CA GLY A 74 -10.12 -3.37 10.83
C GLY A 74 -9.42 -3.09 12.13
N GLU A 75 -9.40 -4.07 13.02
CA GLU A 75 -8.87 -3.86 14.38
C GLU A 75 -7.40 -3.48 14.39
N ASP A 76 -6.61 -4.06 13.48
CA ASP A 76 -5.17 -3.77 13.44
C ASP A 76 -4.81 -2.75 12.36
N CYS A 77 -5.78 -1.91 11.98
CA CYS A 77 -5.57 -0.95 10.88
C CYS A 77 -4.44 0.04 11.17
N GLU A 78 -4.26 0.42 12.44
CA GLU A 78 -3.18 1.36 12.76
C GLU A 78 -1.80 0.73 12.60
N ALA A 79 -1.65 -0.50 13.10
CA ALA A 79 -0.39 -1.22 12.96
C ALA A 79 -0.10 -1.49 11.48
N ALA A 80 -1.12 -1.86 10.72
CA ALA A 80 -0.97 -2.12 9.29
C ALA A 80 -0.52 -0.85 8.57
N MET A 81 -1.17 0.28 8.83
CA MET A 81 -0.82 1.53 8.18
C MET A 81 0.61 1.94 8.51
N ALA A 82 1.00 1.86 9.79
CA ALA A 82 2.33 2.26 10.20
C ALA A 82 3.40 1.41 9.50
N THR A 83 3.17 0.10 9.41
CA THR A 83 4.14 -0.80 8.80
C THR A 83 4.24 -0.56 7.29
N LEU A 84 3.10 -0.38 6.62
CA LEU A 84 3.10 -0.15 5.18
C LEU A 84 3.69 1.21 4.83
N GLU A 85 3.41 2.22 5.65
CA GLU A 85 3.97 3.54 5.45
C GLU A 85 5.49 3.51 5.54
N GLU A 86 6.01 2.82 6.55
CA GLU A 86 7.44 2.72 6.72
C GLU A 86 8.08 2.02 5.53
N LEU A 87 7.44 0.96 5.06
CA LEU A 87 7.94 0.19 3.92
C LEU A 87 8.02 1.06 2.66
N ILE A 88 6.97 1.83 2.38
CA ILE A 88 6.95 2.70 1.20
C ILE A 88 7.97 3.82 1.34
N ASN A 89 8.07 4.42 2.53
CA ASN A 89 9.00 5.54 2.75
C ASN A 89 10.46 5.12 2.67
N ARG A 90 10.75 3.85 2.94
CA ARG A 90 12.10 3.31 2.78
C ARG A 90 12.39 2.91 1.33
N GLY A 91 11.43 3.10 0.42
CA GLY A 91 11.61 2.67 -0.96
C GLY A 91 11.71 1.16 -1.08
N PHE A 92 11.06 0.42 -0.17
CA PHE A 92 11.08 -1.05 -0.12
C PHE A 92 12.52 -1.58 0.03
N ASP A 93 13.39 -0.75 0.59
CA ASP A 93 14.81 -1.08 0.76
C ASP A 93 15.52 -1.37 -0.57
N GLU A 94 15.00 -0.83 -1.67
CA GLU A 94 15.63 -0.95 -2.98
C GLU A 94 16.43 0.28 -3.24
N GLU A 95 17.62 0.20 -3.22
CA GLU A 95 18.44 1.29 -3.52
C GLU A 95 17.95 2.56 -3.05
#